data_c0626526520f0e14d0ddc405c53aba28
#
_entry.id   c0626526520f0e14d0ddc405c53aba28
#
_cell.length_a   1.000
_cell.length_b   1.000
_cell.length_c   1.000
_cell.angle_alpha   90.00
_cell.angle_beta   90.00
_cell.angle_gamma   90.00
#
_symmetry.space_group_name_H-M   'P 1'
#
loop_
_entity.id
_entity.type
_entity.pdbx_description
1 polymer ?
#
loop_
_entity_poly.entity_id
_entity_poly.type
_entity_poly.pdbx_seq_one_letter_code
_entity_poly.pdbx_strand_id
1 'polypeptide(L)'
;MLFRSGLVVAGFPANNFGEQEPGSNAEIGAFCKSKFGVTFPMFAKISVADKDKAPLYQFLTDKTANPKTGGEIPWNFTKYLVDRNGKVLARFDAPVEPESKELTSAIERALAAK
;
A
#
# COMPACT_ATOMS: atom_id res chain seq x y z
N MET A 1 -9.47 6.78 -16.00
CA MET A 1 -9.51 5.71 -15.01
C MET A 1 -8.19 5.00 -14.94
N LEU A 2 -7.66 4.90 -13.75
CA LEU A 2 -6.31 4.36 -13.54
C LEU A 2 -6.19 2.90 -13.95
N PHE A 3 -7.20 2.09 -13.72
CA PHE A 3 -7.18 0.67 -14.12
C PHE A 3 -6.95 0.49 -15.61
N ARG A 4 -7.57 1.34 -16.43
CA ARG A 4 -7.43 1.24 -17.90
C ARG A 4 -6.01 1.60 -18.35
N SER A 5 -5.29 2.35 -17.53
CA SER A 5 -3.91 2.72 -17.82
C SER A 5 -2.91 1.64 -17.41
N GLY A 6 -3.35 0.57 -16.77
CA GLY A 6 -2.49 -0.49 -16.28
C GLY A 6 -2.11 -0.38 -14.81
N LEU A 7 -2.69 0.58 -14.08
CA LEU A 7 -2.48 0.71 -12.65
C LEU A 7 -3.41 -0.23 -11.88
N VAL A 8 -2.86 -0.90 -10.86
CA VAL A 8 -3.65 -1.67 -9.90
C VAL A 8 -3.37 -1.12 -8.52
N VAL A 9 -4.43 -0.84 -7.77
CA VAL A 9 -4.33 -0.48 -6.35
C VAL A 9 -4.65 -1.72 -5.54
N ALA A 10 -3.77 -2.07 -4.61
CA ALA A 10 -3.94 -3.24 -3.75
C ALA A 10 -3.98 -2.80 -2.29
N GLY A 11 -5.04 -3.16 -1.58
CA GLY A 11 -5.21 -2.81 -0.17
C GLY A 11 -4.80 -3.95 0.74
N PHE A 12 -3.95 -3.67 1.71
CA PHE A 12 -3.46 -4.64 2.69
C PHE A 12 -3.84 -4.17 4.10
N PRO A 13 -4.97 -4.64 4.67
CA PRO A 13 -5.36 -4.25 6.02
C PRO A 13 -4.37 -4.76 7.06
N ALA A 14 -4.13 -3.96 8.08
CA ALA A 14 -3.24 -4.32 9.18
C ALA A 14 -3.75 -3.71 10.48
N ASN A 15 -3.54 -4.42 11.59
CA ASN A 15 -3.98 -3.96 12.91
C ASN A 15 -2.81 -3.50 13.80
N ASN A 16 -1.63 -3.31 13.21
CA ASN A 16 -0.41 -2.97 13.94
C ASN A 16 -0.44 -1.56 14.55
N PHE A 17 -1.20 -0.63 13.98
CA PHE A 17 -1.15 0.77 14.35
C PHE A 17 -2.45 1.20 15.04
N GLY A 18 -2.40 1.30 16.37
CA GLY A 18 -3.54 1.74 17.15
C GLY A 18 -4.73 0.78 17.13
N GLU A 19 -4.51 -0.46 16.70
CA GLU A 19 -5.56 -1.48 16.61
C GLU A 19 -6.82 -0.98 15.90
N GLN A 20 -6.63 -0.23 14.80
CA GLN A 20 -7.72 0.40 14.07
C GLN A 20 -8.37 -0.52 13.04
N GLU A 21 -7.89 -1.76 12.91
CA GLU A 21 -8.44 -2.75 11.98
C GLU A 21 -8.64 -4.10 12.67
N PRO A 22 -9.46 -4.17 13.74
CA PRO A 22 -9.61 -5.41 14.52
C PRO A 22 -10.53 -6.44 13.88
N GLY A 23 -11.33 -6.07 12.89
CA GLY A 23 -12.31 -6.97 12.28
C GLY A 23 -11.70 -8.14 11.52
N SER A 24 -12.53 -9.12 11.20
CA SER A 24 -12.15 -10.22 10.32
C SER A 24 -11.98 -9.72 8.89
N ASN A 25 -11.35 -10.53 8.02
CA ASN A 25 -11.18 -10.17 6.61
C ASN A 25 -12.51 -9.85 5.93
N ALA A 26 -13.55 -10.65 6.21
CA ALA A 26 -14.88 -10.42 5.64
C ALA A 26 -15.49 -9.10 6.14
N GLU A 27 -15.36 -8.83 7.44
CA GLU A 27 -15.87 -7.60 8.04
C GLU A 27 -15.14 -6.36 7.49
N ILE A 28 -13.82 -6.43 7.34
CA ILE A 28 -13.02 -5.34 6.79
C ILE A 28 -13.43 -5.06 5.36
N GLY A 29 -13.56 -6.10 4.53
CA GLY A 29 -13.98 -5.95 3.14
C GLY A 29 -15.35 -5.32 3.02
N ALA A 30 -16.31 -5.79 3.83
CA ALA A 30 -17.66 -5.24 3.83
C ALA A 30 -17.68 -3.79 4.31
N PHE A 31 -16.91 -3.47 5.34
CA PHE A 31 -16.81 -2.11 5.88
C PHE A 31 -16.25 -1.15 4.84
N CYS A 32 -15.14 -1.51 4.19
CA CYS A 32 -14.52 -0.67 3.17
C CYS A 32 -15.46 -0.42 1.99
N LYS A 33 -16.15 -1.47 1.56
CA LYS A 33 -17.10 -1.36 0.45
C LYS A 33 -18.29 -0.47 0.80
N SER A 34 -18.90 -0.68 1.97
CA SER A 34 -20.13 0.04 2.34
C SER A 34 -19.87 1.47 2.79
N LYS A 35 -18.76 1.74 3.47
CA LYS A 35 -18.45 3.09 4.01
C LYS A 35 -17.67 3.94 3.03
N PHE A 36 -16.76 3.36 2.26
CA PHE A 36 -15.85 4.10 1.40
C PHE A 36 -15.97 3.75 -0.07
N GLY A 37 -16.85 2.82 -0.43
CA GLY A 37 -17.05 2.43 -1.83
C GLY A 37 -15.81 1.83 -2.49
N VAL A 38 -14.98 1.14 -1.72
CA VAL A 38 -13.74 0.55 -2.23
C VAL A 38 -14.06 -0.51 -3.28
N THR A 39 -13.47 -0.37 -4.46
CA THR A 39 -13.65 -1.31 -5.58
C THR A 39 -12.36 -2.00 -6.00
N PHE A 40 -11.21 -1.54 -5.51
CA PHE A 40 -9.93 -2.19 -5.81
C PHE A 40 -9.73 -3.43 -4.93
N PRO A 41 -8.83 -4.35 -5.34
CA PRO A 41 -8.59 -5.58 -4.58
C PRO A 41 -8.17 -5.30 -3.14
N MET A 42 -8.85 -5.96 -2.21
CA MET A 42 -8.50 -5.95 -0.79
C MET A 42 -8.00 -7.34 -0.42
N PHE A 43 -6.80 -7.40 0.11
CA PHE A 43 -6.19 -8.67 0.50
C PHE A 43 -6.47 -8.98 1.97
N ALA A 44 -6.11 -10.18 2.41
CA ALA A 44 -6.29 -10.59 3.79
C ALA A 44 -5.47 -9.69 4.72
N LYS A 45 -5.98 -9.49 5.94
CA LYS A 45 -5.27 -8.72 6.96
C LYS A 45 -3.92 -9.40 7.27
N ILE A 46 -2.86 -8.61 7.31
CA ILE A 46 -1.51 -9.10 7.57
C ILE A 46 -0.82 -8.21 8.60
N SER A 47 0.31 -8.67 9.13
CA SER A 47 1.16 -7.82 9.94
C SER A 47 2.16 -7.10 9.03
N VAL A 48 2.32 -5.79 9.22
CA VAL A 48 3.26 -4.98 8.44
C VAL A 48 4.39 -4.42 9.31
N ALA A 49 4.41 -4.79 10.58
CA ALA A 49 5.41 -4.33 11.55
C ALA A 49 5.71 -5.47 12.54
N ASP A 50 6.70 -5.24 13.39
CA ASP A 50 7.07 -6.18 14.46
C ASP A 50 7.62 -7.52 13.95
N LYS A 51 7.68 -8.50 14.83
CA LYS A 51 8.35 -9.79 14.55
C LYS A 51 7.59 -10.67 13.57
N ASP A 52 6.27 -10.51 13.51
CA ASP A 52 5.40 -11.32 12.65
C ASP A 52 5.11 -10.68 11.29
N LYS A 53 5.90 -9.69 10.91
CA LYS A 53 5.75 -8.98 9.64
C LYS A 53 5.66 -9.96 8.47
N ALA A 54 4.64 -9.79 7.61
CA ALA A 54 4.44 -10.63 6.44
C ALA A 54 5.62 -10.53 5.44
N PRO A 55 5.93 -11.61 4.68
CA PRO A 55 7.07 -11.60 3.75
C PRO A 55 7.11 -10.43 2.79
N LEU A 56 5.97 -10.01 2.24
CA LEU A 56 5.91 -8.85 1.35
C LEU A 56 6.44 -7.60 2.05
N TYR A 57 6.04 -7.38 3.29
CA TYR A 57 6.48 -6.20 4.03
C TYR A 57 7.88 -6.35 4.61
N GLN A 58 8.37 -7.57 4.82
CA GLN A 58 9.78 -7.79 5.11
C GLN A 58 10.62 -7.26 3.95
N PHE A 59 10.20 -7.52 2.71
CA PHE A 59 10.87 -7.01 1.51
C PHE A 59 10.74 -5.50 1.40
N LEU A 60 9.51 -4.96 1.52
CA LEU A 60 9.25 -3.53 1.32
C LEU A 60 10.00 -2.65 2.32
N THR A 61 10.18 -3.14 3.56
CA THR A 61 10.85 -2.37 4.61
C THR A 61 12.35 -2.66 4.71
N ASP A 62 12.87 -3.59 3.93
CA ASP A 62 14.28 -3.96 3.95
C ASP A 62 15.13 -2.87 3.27
N LYS A 63 15.98 -2.22 4.06
CA LYS A 63 16.85 -1.15 3.56
C LYS A 63 17.96 -1.66 2.65
N THR A 64 18.31 -2.94 2.75
CA THR A 64 19.30 -3.53 1.87
C THR A 64 18.73 -3.74 0.47
N ALA A 65 17.52 -4.29 0.39
CA ALA A 65 16.85 -4.50 -0.90
C ALA A 65 16.34 -3.19 -1.49
N ASN A 66 15.89 -2.26 -0.64
CA ASN A 66 15.26 -1.00 -1.06
C ASN A 66 15.88 0.17 -0.28
N PRO A 67 17.11 0.61 -0.67
CA PRO A 67 17.81 1.63 0.12
C PRO A 67 17.08 2.96 0.28
N LYS A 68 16.29 3.34 -0.73
CA LYS A 68 15.57 4.63 -0.70
C LYS A 68 14.22 4.57 -0.04
N THR A 69 13.55 3.41 -0.07
CA THR A 69 12.17 3.28 0.36
C THR A 69 11.99 2.36 1.57
N GLY A 70 13.03 1.65 1.96
CA GLY A 70 12.99 0.76 3.11
C GLY A 70 12.87 1.52 4.42
N GLY A 71 12.78 0.76 5.50
CA GLY A 71 12.58 1.29 6.84
C GLY A 71 11.19 0.97 7.36
N GLU A 72 11.04 1.03 8.67
CA GLU A 72 9.78 0.68 9.31
C GLU A 72 8.64 1.62 8.88
N ILE A 73 7.43 1.05 8.76
CA ILE A 73 6.23 1.81 8.45
C ILE A 73 5.79 2.52 9.74
N PRO A 74 5.64 3.85 9.70
CA PRO A 74 5.33 4.61 10.93
C PRO A 74 3.86 4.56 11.32
N TRP A 75 2.94 4.39 10.38
CA TRP A 75 1.50 4.41 10.67
C TRP A 75 0.68 3.87 9.51
N ASN A 76 -0.64 3.88 9.67
CA ASN A 76 -1.60 3.49 8.63
C ASN A 76 -1.47 4.35 7.36
N PHE A 77 -1.98 3.85 6.25
CA PHE A 77 -2.04 4.56 4.96
C PHE A 77 -0.70 4.88 4.33
N THR A 78 0.34 4.13 4.66
CA THR A 78 1.59 4.18 3.91
C THR A 78 1.37 3.53 2.55
N LYS A 79 1.88 4.16 1.50
CA LYS A 79 1.69 3.72 0.12
C LYS A 79 3.04 3.40 -0.51
N TYR A 80 3.08 2.34 -1.27
CA TYR A 80 4.26 1.96 -2.06
C TYR A 80 3.89 1.93 -3.53
N LEU A 81 4.72 2.55 -4.36
CA LEU A 81 4.57 2.49 -5.81
C LEU A 81 5.57 1.46 -6.33
N VAL A 82 5.06 0.43 -7.01
CA VAL A 82 5.86 -0.68 -7.53
C VAL A 82 5.68 -0.73 -9.03
N ASP A 83 6.78 -0.93 -9.78
CA ASP A 83 6.71 -0.98 -11.24
C ASP A 83 6.30 -2.37 -11.75
N ARG A 84 6.23 -2.50 -13.08
CA ARG A 84 5.80 -3.76 -13.73
C ARG A 84 6.77 -4.92 -13.48
N ASN A 85 7.99 -4.63 -13.08
CA ASN A 85 9.02 -5.63 -12.82
C ASN A 85 9.16 -5.97 -11.33
N GLY A 86 8.31 -5.40 -10.48
CA GLY A 86 8.36 -5.63 -9.04
C GLY A 86 9.34 -4.75 -8.29
N LYS A 87 9.91 -3.73 -8.95
CA LYS A 87 10.82 -2.80 -8.30
C LYS A 87 10.03 -1.71 -7.57
N VAL A 88 10.39 -1.45 -6.30
CA VAL A 88 9.77 -0.40 -5.52
C VAL A 88 10.35 0.96 -5.96
N LEU A 89 9.51 1.79 -6.54
CA LEU A 89 9.93 3.08 -7.08
C LEU A 89 9.86 4.20 -6.05
N ALA A 90 8.86 4.17 -5.17
CA ALA A 90 8.64 5.24 -4.22
C ALA A 90 7.80 4.77 -3.05
N ARG A 91 7.91 5.49 -1.94
CA ARG A 91 7.08 5.30 -0.76
C ARG A 91 6.48 6.65 -0.38
N PHE A 92 5.21 6.64 0.00
CA PHE A 92 4.48 7.83 0.42
C PHE A 92 3.84 7.54 1.77
N ASP A 93 4.18 8.33 2.78
CA ASP A 93 3.62 8.15 4.12
C ASP A 93 2.20 8.72 4.21
N ALA A 94 1.54 8.48 5.35
CA ALA A 94 0.13 8.79 5.53
C ALA A 94 -0.29 10.22 5.11
N PRO A 95 0.48 11.28 5.40
CA PRO A 95 0.07 12.64 5.01
C PRO A 95 -0.06 12.88 3.51
N VAL A 96 0.58 12.05 2.67
CA VAL A 96 0.48 12.21 1.22
C VAL A 96 -0.85 11.62 0.75
N GLU A 97 -1.76 12.48 0.32
CA GLU A 97 -3.08 12.06 -0.12
C GLU A 97 -3.04 11.34 -1.46
N PRO A 98 -3.94 10.36 -1.70
CA PRO A 98 -3.94 9.58 -2.95
C PRO A 98 -4.05 10.41 -4.22
N GLU A 99 -4.77 11.52 -4.16
CA GLU A 99 -4.98 12.38 -5.33
C GLU A 99 -4.02 13.58 -5.35
N SER A 100 -3.04 13.61 -4.46
CA SER A 100 -2.03 14.67 -4.44
C SER A 100 -1.24 14.68 -5.74
N LYS A 101 -0.74 15.86 -6.11
CA LYS A 101 0.09 16.00 -7.30
C LYS A 101 1.37 15.19 -7.20
N GLU A 102 1.93 15.08 -6.01
CA GLU A 102 3.13 14.29 -5.75
C GLU A 102 2.94 12.83 -6.12
N LEU A 103 1.86 12.21 -5.63
CA LEU A 103 1.58 10.81 -5.88
C LEU A 103 1.11 10.55 -7.31
N THR A 104 0.17 11.36 -7.82
CA THR A 104 -0.35 11.19 -9.17
C THR A 104 0.73 11.38 -10.24
N SER A 105 1.64 12.34 -10.05
CA SER A 105 2.76 12.54 -10.98
C SER A 105 3.70 11.34 -10.98
N ALA A 106 3.97 10.75 -9.82
CA ALA A 106 4.81 9.55 -9.72
C ALA A 106 4.15 8.37 -10.44
N ILE A 107 2.85 8.19 -10.27
CA ILE A 107 2.09 7.14 -10.95
C ILE A 107 2.15 7.32 -12.46
N GLU A 108 1.93 8.53 -12.94
CA GLU A 108 1.95 8.82 -14.37
C GLU A 108 3.32 8.53 -14.99
N ARG A 109 4.40 8.89 -14.30
CA ARG A 109 5.76 8.57 -14.76
C ARG A 109 5.98 7.06 -14.82
N ALA A 110 5.50 6.33 -13.83
CA ALA A 110 5.63 4.88 -13.79
C ALA A 110 4.83 4.20 -14.91
N LEU A 111 3.63 4.70 -15.21
CA LEU A 111 2.81 4.18 -16.31
C LEU A 111 3.43 4.46 -17.67
N ALA A 112 4.10 5.58 -17.83
CA ALA A 112 4.77 5.93 -19.09
C ALA A 112 6.03 5.09 -19.32
N ALA A 113 6.67 4.62 -18.27
CA ALA A 113 7.85 3.75 -18.37
C ALA A 113 7.45 2.33 -18.80
N LYS A 114 8.21 1.74 -19.72
CA LYS A 114 7.89 0.39 -20.24
C LYS A 114 8.93 -0.65 -19.91
#